data_61a89f39f4b4b02cc7c109975530130e
#
_entry.id   61a89f39f4b4b02cc7c109975530130e
#
_cell.length_a   1.000
_cell.length_b   1.000
_cell.length_c   1.000
_cell.angle_alpha   90.00
_cell.angle_beta   90.00
_cell.angle_gamma   90.00
#
_symmetry.space_group_name_H-M   'P 1'
#
loop_
_entity.id
_entity.type
_entity.pdbx_description
1 polymer ?
#
loop_
_entity_poly.entity_id
_entity_poly.type
_entity_poly.pdbx_seq_one_letter_code
_entity_poly.pdbx_strand_id
1 'polypeptide(L)'
;MKQTAKEKKGYFGYIRHERKKRLLITLGLFALPLVLFLTGYLTTHTTKNLFTVVAVVGCLPACKSLVGLIMVYIVKPMDAGDYGQIKQHTGDLLMSYELYITSYDNSEFICAAAVCGSYIIGYSDRLKNPSEMLEEHIHKLLAQNGYKQTVKIFKDIRPFLERLDSLNKNKESLESGLPFTPDPHYPDYDRNQMVRHVLLRLAL
;
A
#
# COMPACT_ATOMS: atom_id res chain seq x y z
N MET A 1 -15.98 -5.90 13.74
CA MET A 1 -16.19 -6.36 12.34
C MET A 1 -14.90 -7.03 11.86
N LYS A 2 -14.92 -8.31 11.46
CA LYS A 2 -13.76 -8.97 10.86
C LYS A 2 -13.55 -8.34 9.47
N GLN A 3 -12.46 -7.59 9.28
CA GLN A 3 -12.08 -7.09 7.95
C GLN A 3 -11.87 -8.27 7.01
N THR A 4 -12.49 -8.23 5.86
CA THR A 4 -12.25 -9.22 4.80
C THR A 4 -10.82 -9.09 4.28
N ALA A 5 -10.23 -10.15 3.74
CA ALA A 5 -8.86 -10.12 3.21
C ALA A 5 -8.63 -8.98 2.19
N LYS A 6 -9.68 -8.62 1.43
CA LYS A 6 -9.67 -7.51 0.46
C LYS A 6 -9.52 -6.11 1.06
N GLU A 7 -9.81 -5.96 2.35
CA GLU A 7 -9.75 -4.69 3.07
C GLU A 7 -8.39 -4.43 3.72
N LYS A 8 -7.56 -5.47 3.80
CA LYS A 8 -6.23 -5.37 4.40
C LYS A 8 -5.19 -4.93 3.36
N LYS A 9 -4.31 -4.05 3.78
CA LYS A 9 -3.15 -3.61 2.99
C LYS A 9 -2.28 -4.80 2.58
N GLY A 10 -1.82 -4.80 1.32
CA GLY A 10 -1.03 -5.90 0.76
C GLY A 10 -1.87 -7.06 0.19
N TYR A 11 -3.19 -6.92 0.10
CA TYR A 11 -4.06 -7.86 -0.61
C TYR A 11 -4.57 -7.27 -1.93
N PHE A 12 -4.78 -8.14 -2.90
CA PHE A 12 -5.32 -7.75 -4.20
C PHE A 12 -6.69 -7.08 -4.06
N GLY A 13 -6.86 -5.94 -4.71
CA GLY A 13 -8.09 -5.15 -4.68
C GLY A 13 -8.17 -4.14 -3.52
N TYR A 14 -7.12 -4.03 -2.69
CA TYR A 14 -7.05 -3.04 -1.61
C TYR A 14 -7.24 -1.61 -2.11
N ILE A 15 -6.57 -1.22 -3.20
CA ILE A 15 -6.67 0.14 -3.75
C ILE A 15 -8.10 0.46 -4.18
N ARG A 16 -8.81 -0.49 -4.81
CA ARG A 16 -10.21 -0.30 -5.23
C ARG A 16 -11.14 -0.10 -4.04
N HIS A 17 -10.91 -0.85 -2.95
CA HIS A 17 -11.65 -0.71 -1.71
C HIS A 17 -11.34 0.63 -1.02
N GLU A 18 -10.08 0.98 -0.91
CA GLU A 18 -9.62 2.22 -0.28
C GLU A 18 -10.14 3.47 -1.00
N ARG A 19 -10.24 3.45 -2.34
CA ARG A 19 -10.89 4.51 -3.12
C ARG A 19 -12.33 4.76 -2.70
N LYS A 20 -13.14 3.70 -2.61
CA LYS A 20 -14.56 3.80 -2.21
C LYS A 20 -14.70 4.33 -0.80
N LYS A 21 -13.90 3.79 0.13
CA LYS A 21 -13.88 4.19 1.54
C LYS A 21 -13.51 5.67 1.69
N ARG A 22 -12.42 6.12 1.07
CA ARG A 22 -11.98 7.53 1.13
C ARG A 22 -12.97 8.46 0.45
N LEU A 23 -13.61 8.05 -0.65
CA LEU A 23 -14.66 8.83 -1.30
C LEU A 23 -15.83 9.09 -0.34
N LEU A 24 -16.34 8.05 0.33
CA LEU A 24 -17.43 8.18 1.28
C LEU A 24 -17.07 9.08 2.47
N ILE A 25 -15.86 8.92 3.01
CA ILE A 25 -15.35 9.76 4.11
C ILE A 25 -15.25 11.22 3.67
N THR A 26 -14.71 11.47 2.48
CA THR A 26 -14.55 12.84 1.94
C THR A 26 -15.89 13.49 1.69
N LEU A 27 -16.85 12.78 1.10
CA LEU A 27 -18.22 13.28 0.91
C LEU A 27 -18.89 13.61 2.25
N GLY A 28 -18.76 12.75 3.25
CA GLY A 28 -19.29 13.00 4.59
C GLY A 28 -18.67 14.24 5.26
N LEU A 29 -17.35 14.42 5.11
CA LEU A 29 -16.65 15.58 5.65
C LEU A 29 -17.03 16.90 4.95
N PHE A 30 -17.36 16.87 3.64
CA PHE A 30 -17.85 18.06 2.95
C PHE A 30 -19.34 18.33 3.22
N ALA A 31 -20.14 17.30 3.49
CA ALA A 31 -21.56 17.46 3.77
C ALA A 31 -21.81 18.33 5.02
N LEU A 32 -21.03 18.15 6.08
CA LEU A 32 -21.20 18.88 7.34
C LEU A 32 -21.02 20.40 7.17
N PRO A 33 -19.91 20.93 6.61
CA PRO A 33 -19.76 22.37 6.35
C PRO A 33 -20.82 22.91 5.40
N LEU A 34 -21.23 22.12 4.40
CA LEU A 34 -22.25 22.51 3.44
C LEU A 34 -23.60 22.71 4.13
N VAL A 35 -24.01 21.78 5.00
CA VAL A 35 -25.26 21.90 5.78
C VAL A 35 -25.19 23.12 6.69
N LEU A 36 -24.08 23.36 7.39
CA LEU A 36 -23.92 24.56 8.24
C LEU A 36 -24.02 25.85 7.43
N PHE A 37 -23.38 25.91 6.28
CA PHE A 37 -23.48 27.07 5.38
C PHE A 37 -24.92 27.31 4.92
N LEU A 38 -25.60 26.26 4.44
CA LEU A 38 -26.99 26.36 3.97
C LEU A 38 -27.93 26.80 5.10
N THR A 39 -27.81 26.22 6.29
CA THR A 39 -28.60 26.61 7.46
C THR A 39 -28.38 28.08 7.80
N GLY A 40 -27.12 28.52 7.84
CA GLY A 40 -26.79 29.91 8.10
C GLY A 40 -27.37 30.87 7.04
N TYR A 41 -27.27 30.51 5.77
CA TYR A 41 -27.83 31.32 4.68
C TYR A 41 -29.35 31.40 4.72
N LEU A 42 -30.05 30.29 4.93
CA LEU A 42 -31.51 30.23 4.98
C LEU A 42 -32.11 31.00 6.17
N THR A 43 -31.38 31.01 7.32
CA THR A 43 -31.86 31.70 8.54
C THR A 43 -31.56 33.20 8.53
N THR A 44 -30.45 33.64 7.95
CA THR A 44 -30.02 35.02 8.02
C THR A 44 -30.16 35.80 6.70
N HIS A 45 -30.45 35.08 5.60
CA HIS A 45 -30.53 35.63 4.21
C HIS A 45 -29.27 36.42 3.80
N THR A 46 -28.12 36.16 4.48
CA THR A 46 -26.84 36.79 4.18
C THR A 46 -25.71 35.79 4.29
N THR A 47 -24.69 35.95 3.46
CA THR A 47 -23.46 35.14 3.57
C THR A 47 -22.49 35.65 4.65
N LYS A 48 -22.72 36.84 5.19
CA LYS A 48 -21.90 37.48 6.24
C LYS A 48 -22.41 37.10 7.63
N ASN A 49 -22.37 35.82 7.98
CA ASN A 49 -22.84 35.32 9.25
C ASN A 49 -21.80 34.38 9.88
N LEU A 50 -21.93 34.12 11.19
CA LEU A 50 -21.01 33.24 11.93
C LEU A 50 -21.00 31.82 11.37
N PHE A 51 -22.14 31.29 10.89
CA PHE A 51 -22.22 29.95 10.30
C PHE A 51 -21.35 29.81 9.06
N THR A 52 -21.24 30.88 8.24
CA THR A 52 -20.34 30.89 7.07
C THR A 52 -18.87 30.77 7.52
N VAL A 53 -18.46 31.48 8.57
CA VAL A 53 -17.09 31.39 9.09
C VAL A 53 -16.79 29.97 9.60
N VAL A 54 -17.71 29.39 10.39
CA VAL A 54 -17.57 28.02 10.90
C VAL A 54 -17.53 27.00 9.76
N ALA A 55 -18.36 27.17 8.73
CA ALA A 55 -18.36 26.29 7.56
C ALA A 55 -17.04 26.34 6.80
N VAL A 56 -16.45 27.53 6.60
CA VAL A 56 -15.15 27.69 5.92
C VAL A 56 -14.03 26.99 6.72
N VAL A 57 -13.98 27.17 8.04
CA VAL A 57 -13.01 26.48 8.89
C VAL A 57 -13.26 24.95 8.85
N GLY A 58 -14.51 24.51 8.86
CA GLY A 58 -14.89 23.11 8.74
C GLY A 58 -14.51 22.45 7.42
N CYS A 59 -14.24 23.22 6.36
CA CYS A 59 -13.72 22.69 5.09
C CYS A 59 -12.25 22.22 5.17
N LEU A 60 -11.46 22.68 6.14
CA LEU A 60 -10.04 22.32 6.22
C LEU A 60 -9.80 20.81 6.36
N PRO A 61 -10.45 20.08 7.29
CA PRO A 61 -10.31 18.63 7.37
C PRO A 61 -10.86 17.91 6.12
N ALA A 62 -11.91 18.47 5.49
CA ALA A 62 -12.45 17.95 4.25
C ALA A 62 -11.43 18.06 3.09
N CYS A 63 -10.74 19.19 2.96
CA CYS A 63 -9.69 19.40 1.97
C CYS A 63 -8.51 18.42 2.19
N LYS A 64 -8.09 18.19 3.43
CA LYS A 64 -7.06 17.18 3.75
C LYS A 64 -7.50 15.77 3.30
N SER A 65 -8.75 15.40 3.56
CA SER A 65 -9.31 14.12 3.12
C SER A 65 -9.36 14.02 1.59
N LEU A 66 -9.70 15.12 0.89
CA LEU A 66 -9.72 15.19 -0.56
C LEU A 66 -8.33 14.94 -1.17
N VAL A 67 -7.27 15.54 -0.62
CA VAL A 67 -5.90 15.27 -1.07
C VAL A 67 -5.58 13.77 -0.95
N GLY A 68 -5.90 13.15 0.18
CA GLY A 68 -5.71 11.71 0.37
C GLY A 68 -6.52 10.85 -0.61
N LEU A 69 -7.73 11.30 -0.99
CA LEU A 69 -8.56 10.66 -2.01
C LEU A 69 -7.90 10.76 -3.39
N ILE A 70 -7.44 11.94 -3.78
CA ILE A 70 -6.76 12.18 -5.07
C ILE A 70 -5.54 11.27 -5.19
N MET A 71 -4.72 11.15 -4.14
CA MET A 71 -3.53 10.31 -4.16
C MET A 71 -3.86 8.84 -4.44
N VAL A 72 -4.92 8.29 -3.85
CA VAL A 72 -5.33 6.90 -4.11
C VAL A 72 -5.96 6.74 -5.50
N TYR A 73 -6.60 7.79 -6.05
CA TYR A 73 -7.16 7.74 -7.41
C TYR A 73 -6.09 7.78 -8.50
N ILE A 74 -4.97 8.45 -8.27
CA ILE A 74 -3.83 8.48 -9.22
C ILE A 74 -3.21 7.09 -9.38
N VAL A 75 -3.19 6.29 -8.32
CA VAL A 75 -2.60 4.94 -8.35
C VAL A 75 -3.53 3.99 -9.09
N LYS A 76 -3.17 3.57 -10.30
CA LYS A 76 -3.93 2.57 -11.06
C LYS A 76 -3.79 1.20 -10.38
N PRO A 77 -4.89 0.50 -10.02
CA PRO A 77 -4.81 -0.81 -9.40
C PRO A 77 -4.19 -1.85 -10.34
N MET A 78 -3.73 -2.96 -9.78
CA MET A 78 -3.20 -4.10 -10.53
C MET A 78 -4.26 -4.71 -11.44
N ASP A 79 -3.83 -5.23 -12.60
CA ASP A 79 -4.73 -5.97 -13.50
C ASP A 79 -5.13 -7.32 -12.93
N ALA A 80 -6.36 -7.73 -13.21
CA ALA A 80 -6.89 -9.00 -12.74
C ALA A 80 -6.27 -10.21 -13.47
N GLY A 81 -5.85 -10.01 -14.74
CA GLY A 81 -5.16 -11.02 -15.52
C GLY A 81 -3.79 -11.35 -14.93
N ASP A 82 -2.99 -10.32 -14.63
CA ASP A 82 -1.68 -10.47 -13.98
C ASP A 82 -1.82 -11.14 -12.61
N TYR A 83 -2.81 -10.72 -11.82
CA TYR A 83 -3.09 -11.36 -10.54
C TYR A 83 -3.40 -12.85 -10.69
N GLY A 84 -4.21 -13.23 -11.71
CA GLY A 84 -4.55 -14.62 -11.99
C GLY A 84 -3.32 -15.48 -12.31
N GLN A 85 -2.41 -14.95 -13.15
CA GLN A 85 -1.16 -15.62 -13.50
C GLN A 85 -0.25 -15.78 -12.27
N ILE A 86 -0.01 -14.70 -11.53
CA ILE A 86 0.85 -14.71 -10.35
C ILE A 86 0.32 -15.68 -9.29
N LYS A 87 -1.01 -15.73 -9.09
CA LYS A 87 -1.62 -16.62 -8.11
C LYS A 87 -1.37 -18.10 -8.39
N GLN A 88 -1.22 -18.50 -9.64
CA GLN A 88 -0.90 -19.90 -10.01
C GLN A 88 0.54 -20.29 -9.62
N HIS A 89 1.46 -19.33 -9.58
CA HIS A 89 2.86 -19.53 -9.24
C HIS A 89 3.23 -19.14 -7.78
N THR A 90 2.26 -18.66 -7.01
CA THR A 90 2.51 -18.18 -5.64
C THR A 90 2.97 -19.30 -4.70
N GLY A 91 2.39 -20.53 -4.83
CA GLY A 91 2.67 -21.62 -3.90
C GLY A 91 2.49 -21.18 -2.44
N ASP A 92 3.48 -21.51 -1.61
CA ASP A 92 3.51 -21.18 -0.17
C ASP A 92 4.29 -19.90 0.16
N LEU A 93 4.62 -19.08 -0.85
CA LEU A 93 5.32 -17.82 -0.64
C LEU A 93 4.43 -16.75 -0.03
N LEU A 94 5.02 -15.93 0.83
CA LEU A 94 4.34 -14.83 1.48
C LEU A 94 4.24 -13.62 0.53
N MET A 95 3.08 -13.48 -0.11
CA MET A 95 2.82 -12.44 -1.11
C MET A 95 2.26 -11.15 -0.51
N SER A 96 2.57 -10.05 -1.17
CA SER A 96 1.93 -8.74 -0.96
C SER A 96 1.59 -8.13 -2.32
N TYR A 97 0.43 -7.51 -2.44
CA TYR A 97 -0.07 -6.95 -3.68
C TYR A 97 -0.34 -5.45 -3.53
N GLU A 98 -0.31 -4.73 -4.66
CA GLU A 98 -0.71 -3.33 -4.76
C GLU A 98 0.05 -2.42 -3.77
N LEU A 99 1.38 -2.52 -3.74
CA LEU A 99 2.23 -1.70 -2.90
C LEU A 99 2.59 -0.39 -3.62
N TYR A 100 2.25 0.74 -3.02
CA TYR A 100 2.65 2.05 -3.49
C TYR A 100 3.71 2.62 -2.56
N ILE A 101 4.97 2.51 -2.98
CA ILE A 101 6.11 2.94 -2.18
C ILE A 101 6.45 4.38 -2.53
N THR A 102 6.44 5.25 -1.53
CA THR A 102 6.79 6.66 -1.67
C THR A 102 8.24 6.88 -1.25
N SER A 103 9.02 7.49 -2.13
CA SER A 103 10.35 8.01 -1.84
C SER A 103 10.34 9.54 -1.90
N TYR A 104 11.41 10.20 -1.44
CA TYR A 104 11.48 11.66 -1.41
C TYR A 104 11.26 12.29 -2.80
N ASP A 105 11.82 11.69 -3.85
CA ASP A 105 11.78 12.23 -5.21
C ASP A 105 10.74 11.55 -6.10
N ASN A 106 10.34 10.32 -5.77
CA ASN A 106 9.50 9.51 -6.65
C ASN A 106 8.62 8.54 -5.87
N SER A 107 7.46 8.24 -6.44
CA SER A 107 6.56 7.23 -5.93
C SER A 107 6.40 6.13 -6.97
N GLU A 108 6.68 4.91 -6.57
CA GLU A 108 6.64 3.73 -7.45
C GLU A 108 5.58 2.74 -7.01
N PHE A 109 4.98 2.08 -7.98
CA PHE A 109 3.95 1.08 -7.76
C PHE A 109 4.49 -0.33 -8.02
N ILE A 110 4.38 -1.21 -7.03
CA ILE A 110 4.69 -2.63 -7.15
C ILE A 110 3.38 -3.41 -7.19
N CYS A 111 3.12 -4.10 -8.30
CA CYS A 111 1.92 -4.91 -8.49
C CYS A 111 1.87 -6.08 -7.51
N ALA A 112 2.97 -6.79 -7.38
CA ALA A 112 3.12 -7.93 -6.48
C ALA A 112 4.55 -8.02 -5.95
N ALA A 113 4.70 -8.41 -4.70
CA ALA A 113 5.98 -8.70 -4.06
C ALA A 113 5.90 -9.99 -3.26
N ALA A 114 6.93 -10.83 -3.36
CA ALA A 114 7.09 -12.03 -2.58
C ALA A 114 8.28 -11.90 -1.63
N VAL A 115 8.11 -12.40 -0.41
CA VAL A 115 9.15 -12.47 0.61
C VAL A 115 9.49 -13.93 0.88
N CYS A 116 10.76 -14.28 0.76
CA CYS A 116 11.27 -15.63 1.04
C CYS A 116 12.69 -15.55 1.59
N GLY A 117 12.87 -15.87 2.86
CA GLY A 117 14.18 -15.84 3.52
C GLY A 117 14.86 -14.48 3.44
N SER A 118 16.00 -14.41 2.78
CA SER A 118 16.75 -13.16 2.54
C SER A 118 16.42 -12.47 1.22
N TYR A 119 15.40 -12.94 0.51
CA TYR A 119 15.03 -12.41 -0.80
C TYR A 119 13.67 -11.74 -0.78
N ILE A 120 13.59 -10.60 -1.45
CA ILE A 120 12.34 -9.94 -1.82
C ILE A 120 12.37 -9.78 -3.32
N ILE A 121 11.38 -10.34 -4.00
CA ILE A 121 11.18 -10.13 -5.42
C ILE A 121 9.88 -9.38 -5.65
N GLY A 122 9.89 -8.42 -6.54
CA GLY A 122 8.72 -7.62 -6.90
C GLY A 122 8.50 -7.59 -8.39
N TYR A 123 7.25 -7.35 -8.78
CA TYR A 123 6.84 -7.12 -10.16
C TYR A 123 6.14 -5.77 -10.27
N SER A 124 6.52 -5.00 -11.28
CA SER A 124 5.85 -3.74 -11.63
C SER A 124 5.86 -3.53 -13.14
N ASP A 125 4.68 -3.40 -13.73
CA ASP A 125 4.46 -3.14 -15.14
C ASP A 125 4.65 -1.66 -15.53
N ARG A 126 4.85 -0.77 -14.54
CA ARG A 126 4.80 0.69 -14.74
C ARG A 126 5.81 1.49 -13.92
N LEU A 127 7.02 0.97 -13.77
CA LEU A 127 8.09 1.72 -13.14
C LEU A 127 8.41 2.99 -13.94
N LYS A 128 8.45 4.12 -13.26
CA LYS A 128 8.82 5.41 -13.82
C LYS A 128 10.34 5.57 -13.92
N ASN A 129 11.05 4.97 -12.97
CA ASN A 129 12.48 5.03 -12.81
C ASN A 129 13.13 3.66 -13.05
N PRO A 130 14.48 3.61 -13.19
CA PRO A 130 15.21 2.35 -13.19
C PRO A 130 14.89 1.51 -11.94
N SER A 131 14.74 0.19 -12.13
CA SER A 131 14.40 -0.74 -11.03
C SER A 131 15.40 -0.70 -9.88
N GLU A 132 16.67 -0.47 -10.21
CA GLU A 132 17.80 -0.41 -9.29
C GLU A 132 17.61 0.67 -8.21
N MET A 133 17.06 1.82 -8.57
CA MET A 133 16.78 2.89 -7.60
C MET A 133 15.75 2.46 -6.56
N LEU A 134 14.69 1.78 -6.99
CA LEU A 134 13.66 1.25 -6.10
C LEU A 134 14.20 0.09 -5.26
N GLU A 135 14.97 -0.81 -5.85
CA GLU A 135 15.64 -1.92 -5.16
C GLU A 135 16.53 -1.40 -4.02
N GLU A 136 17.39 -0.42 -4.33
CA GLU A 136 18.28 0.20 -3.33
C GLU A 136 17.50 0.91 -2.23
N HIS A 137 16.44 1.65 -2.60
CA HIS A 137 15.59 2.35 -1.64
C HIS A 137 14.95 1.37 -0.66
N ILE A 138 14.32 0.30 -1.15
CA ILE A 138 13.70 -0.74 -0.31
C ILE A 138 14.76 -1.44 0.55
N HIS A 139 15.90 -1.80 -0.05
CA HIS A 139 17.01 -2.43 0.67
C HIS A 139 17.48 -1.56 1.84
N LYS A 140 17.70 -0.26 1.61
CA LYS A 140 18.13 0.71 2.62
C LYS A 140 17.13 0.83 3.77
N LEU A 141 15.84 0.94 3.45
CA LEU A 141 14.78 1.05 4.44
C LEU A 141 14.64 -0.22 5.29
N LEU A 142 14.76 -1.40 4.68
CA LEU A 142 14.74 -2.67 5.39
C LEU A 142 15.98 -2.84 6.28
N ALA A 143 17.16 -2.44 5.79
CA ALA A 143 18.41 -2.47 6.55
C ALA A 143 18.35 -1.57 7.79
N GLN A 144 17.71 -0.39 7.70
CA GLN A 144 17.45 0.50 8.84
C GLN A 144 16.55 -0.15 9.91
N ASN A 145 15.70 -1.09 9.51
CA ASN A 145 14.87 -1.89 10.42
C ASN A 145 15.54 -3.21 10.84
N GLY A 146 16.82 -3.39 10.55
CA GLY A 146 17.59 -4.58 10.96
C GLY A 146 17.49 -5.79 10.01
N TYR A 147 16.82 -5.63 8.85
CA TYR A 147 16.64 -6.72 7.87
C TYR A 147 17.52 -6.52 6.64
N LYS A 148 18.56 -7.33 6.51
CA LYS A 148 19.40 -7.37 5.29
C LYS A 148 18.71 -8.26 4.27
N GLN A 149 18.09 -7.65 3.26
CA GLN A 149 17.35 -8.35 2.21
C GLN A 149 17.95 -8.04 0.84
N THR A 150 18.03 -9.04 -0.02
CA THR A 150 18.32 -8.85 -1.43
C THR A 150 16.98 -8.54 -2.13
N VAL A 151 16.87 -7.35 -2.69
CA VAL A 151 15.64 -6.90 -3.37
C VAL A 151 15.85 -6.95 -4.87
N LYS A 152 14.91 -7.53 -5.62
CA LYS A 152 14.92 -7.53 -7.09
C LYS A 152 13.53 -7.22 -7.63
N ILE A 153 13.44 -6.22 -8.50
CA ILE A 153 12.20 -5.78 -9.13
C ILE A 153 12.23 -6.09 -10.62
N PHE A 154 11.22 -6.83 -11.06
CA PHE A 154 11.04 -7.21 -12.47
C PHE A 154 10.04 -6.28 -13.14
N LYS A 155 10.34 -5.87 -14.38
CA LYS A 155 9.43 -5.09 -15.24
C LYS A 155 8.48 -6.00 -16.03
N ASP A 156 8.95 -7.21 -16.32
CA ASP A 156 8.20 -8.21 -17.07
C ASP A 156 7.68 -9.30 -16.15
N ILE A 157 6.47 -9.76 -16.41
CA ILE A 157 5.81 -10.78 -15.59
C ILE A 157 6.50 -12.15 -15.72
N ARG A 158 6.99 -12.53 -16.92
CA ARG A 158 7.57 -13.87 -17.15
C ARG A 158 8.78 -14.17 -16.26
N PRO A 159 9.86 -13.34 -16.23
CA PRO A 159 11.00 -13.58 -15.34
C PRO A 159 10.60 -13.54 -13.87
N PHE A 160 9.58 -12.75 -13.52
CA PHE A 160 9.06 -12.74 -12.15
C PHE A 160 8.41 -14.09 -11.78
N LEU A 161 7.58 -14.68 -12.66
CA LEU A 161 6.95 -15.98 -12.44
C LEU A 161 7.99 -17.11 -12.34
N GLU A 162 8.98 -17.13 -13.24
CA GLU A 162 10.10 -18.09 -13.18
C GLU A 162 10.86 -17.98 -11.85
N ARG A 163 11.06 -16.74 -11.37
CA ARG A 163 11.73 -16.52 -10.08
C ARG A 163 10.87 -16.95 -8.89
N LEU A 164 9.53 -16.75 -8.96
CA LEU A 164 8.61 -17.28 -7.95
C LEU A 164 8.70 -18.81 -7.85
N ASP A 165 8.67 -19.50 -8.98
CA ASP A 165 8.79 -20.97 -9.02
C ASP A 165 10.14 -21.44 -8.45
N SER A 166 11.23 -20.75 -8.77
CA SER A 166 12.55 -21.03 -8.22
C SER A 166 12.59 -20.84 -6.70
N LEU A 167 11.98 -19.78 -6.17
CA LEU A 167 11.90 -19.54 -4.74
C LEU A 167 11.03 -20.58 -4.02
N ASN A 168 9.90 -20.98 -4.62
CA ASN A 168 9.06 -22.05 -4.07
C ASN A 168 9.81 -23.38 -3.96
N LYS A 169 10.56 -23.77 -5.00
CA LYS A 169 11.34 -25.01 -4.98
C LYS A 169 12.43 -25.03 -3.91
N ASN A 170 13.01 -23.87 -3.62
CA ASN A 170 14.15 -23.76 -2.71
C ASN A 170 13.78 -23.12 -1.36
N LYS A 171 12.49 -22.96 -1.06
CA LYS A 171 11.98 -22.21 0.10
C LYS A 171 12.60 -22.66 1.39
N GLU A 172 12.56 -23.95 1.70
CA GLU A 172 13.08 -24.51 2.94
C GLU A 172 14.57 -24.23 3.10
N SER A 173 15.35 -24.36 2.04
CA SER A 173 16.80 -24.08 2.06
C SER A 173 17.09 -22.58 2.24
N LEU A 174 16.27 -21.70 1.66
CA LEU A 174 16.44 -20.24 1.73
C LEU A 174 16.00 -19.66 3.08
N GLU A 175 15.10 -20.32 3.78
CA GLU A 175 14.61 -19.92 5.09
C GLU A 175 15.39 -20.55 6.23
N SER A 176 16.04 -21.69 5.99
CA SER A 176 16.82 -22.39 7.00
C SER A 176 18.08 -21.60 7.42
N GLY A 177 18.36 -21.61 8.71
CA GLY A 177 19.60 -21.04 9.28
C GLY A 177 19.64 -19.51 9.35
N LEU A 178 18.55 -18.81 9.05
CA LEU A 178 18.51 -17.36 9.19
C LEU A 178 18.24 -16.96 10.64
N PRO A 179 19.11 -16.14 11.25
CA PRO A 179 18.90 -15.68 12.61
C PRO A 179 17.67 -14.77 12.68
N PHE A 180 16.79 -15.05 13.62
CA PHE A 180 15.61 -14.24 13.87
C PHE A 180 15.32 -14.18 15.37
N THR A 181 15.14 -12.97 15.87
CA THR A 181 14.66 -12.72 17.23
C THR A 181 13.26 -12.14 17.10
N PRO A 182 12.21 -12.80 17.66
CA PRO A 182 10.85 -12.30 17.62
C PRO A 182 10.75 -10.92 18.26
N ASP A 183 9.99 -10.01 17.62
CA ASP A 183 9.69 -8.71 18.19
C ASP A 183 8.68 -8.88 19.34
N PRO A 184 8.92 -8.30 20.52
CA PRO A 184 7.99 -8.37 21.65
C PRO A 184 6.57 -7.85 21.34
N HIS A 185 6.43 -6.95 20.36
CA HIS A 185 5.13 -6.44 19.91
C HIS A 185 4.40 -7.38 18.96
N TYR A 186 5.12 -8.32 18.31
CA TYR A 186 4.59 -9.28 17.32
C TYR A 186 5.16 -10.68 17.56
N PRO A 187 4.90 -11.31 18.73
CA PRO A 187 5.53 -12.57 19.12
C PRO A 187 5.16 -13.73 18.18
N ASP A 188 3.99 -13.66 17.52
CA ASP A 188 3.48 -14.70 16.64
C ASP A 188 4.00 -14.60 15.19
N TYR A 189 4.77 -13.55 14.86
CA TYR A 189 5.27 -13.37 13.51
C TYR A 189 6.59 -14.11 13.31
N ASP A 190 6.66 -14.86 12.20
CA ASP A 190 7.91 -15.37 11.70
C ASP A 190 8.75 -14.26 11.03
N ARG A 191 10.00 -14.59 10.65
CA ARG A 191 10.90 -13.63 10.02
C ARG A 191 10.33 -13.04 8.72
N ASN A 192 9.73 -13.86 7.86
CA ASN A 192 9.17 -13.41 6.60
C ASN A 192 7.94 -12.52 6.82
N GLN A 193 7.11 -12.86 7.81
CA GLN A 193 5.96 -12.05 8.20
C GLN A 193 6.39 -10.69 8.75
N MET A 194 7.49 -10.65 9.52
CA MET A 194 8.03 -9.38 10.00
C MET A 194 8.59 -8.51 8.86
N VAL A 195 9.38 -9.10 7.96
CA VAL A 195 9.87 -8.40 6.76
C VAL A 195 8.72 -7.88 5.91
N ARG A 196 7.69 -8.70 5.67
CA ARG A 196 6.48 -8.27 5.00
C ARG A 196 5.78 -7.14 5.74
N HIS A 197 5.68 -7.21 7.06
CA HIS A 197 5.05 -6.16 7.88
C HIS A 197 5.79 -4.83 7.71
N VAL A 198 7.12 -4.83 7.77
CA VAL A 198 7.93 -3.64 7.50
C VAL A 198 7.70 -3.13 6.08
N LEU A 199 7.73 -4.01 5.07
CA LEU A 199 7.47 -3.63 3.67
C LEU A 199 6.08 -2.98 3.50
N LEU A 200 5.05 -3.52 4.16
CA LEU A 200 3.71 -2.93 4.15
C LEU A 200 3.65 -1.57 4.85
N ARG A 201 4.46 -1.32 5.86
CA ARG A 201 4.53 0.00 6.50
C ARG A 201 5.17 1.07 5.60
N LEU A 202 6.08 0.69 4.72
CA LEU A 202 6.73 1.57 3.75
C LEU A 202 5.81 1.94 2.58
N ALA A 203 4.84 1.09 2.27
CA ALA A 203 3.83 1.40 1.25
C ALA A 203 2.75 2.34 1.80
N LEU A 204 1.95 2.93 0.92
CA LEU A 204 0.86 3.88 1.23
C LEU A 204 -0.42 3.14 1.67
#